data_e27fdbd5eb997f392c2232022307a41d
#
_entry.id   e27fdbd5eb997f392c2232022307a41d
#
_cell.length_a   1.000
_cell.length_b   1.000
_cell.length_c   1.000
_cell.angle_alpha   90.00
_cell.angle_beta   90.00
_cell.angle_gamma   90.00
#
_symmetry.space_group_name_H-M   'P 1'
#
loop_
_entity.id
_entity.type
_entity.pdbx_description
1 polymer ?
#
loop_
_entity_poly.entity_id
_entity_poly.type
_entity_poly.pdbx_seq_one_letter_code
_entity_poly.pdbx_strand_id
1 'polypeptide(L)'
;MKTSRYNVIYSQESGYILYNTYTCQSLYLNSELADILSDYDTCIDDLSSLHPNFFKALVDGGFVIHNNVDEIEAVEQLRIDSLADPSQYHLTINPTLDCNFHCWYCYESKVKGSEMSPSTIESTISLIDDILCKNPQLKRFHLYFFGGEPLLKFNEVIKPVLKAFSEKTTGRDILRTVQITTNGALLNDAMLSFFKKCGIFTAFQITFDGYGDNHNKSRFSKIHPKSYQLLINNVKKLLEKEIFVTVRVNYTHKNAEDLIRILDEFKDCCEEDRKRIIYTPVRIWQDATNAVTKKACDNISINESDCIVTAKSNESIKYAASLGMNVMPINSIDSVRNPCKHSYVNAASINYNGDVFKCCARAFNDDNREGILKTDGTIEWKADINSRIFRKRTDFNHVCKECILFPVCGGGCVQTFKDFNEEYCLYRFDEKSKLEAVKRLVSLTKM
;
A
#
# COMPACT_ATOMS: atom_id res chain seq x y z
N MET A 1 -3.15 -13.76 35.31
CA MET A 1 -2.65 -13.17 34.05
C MET A 1 -1.90 -14.24 33.27
N LYS A 2 -1.64 -13.98 31.98
CA LYS A 2 -0.83 -14.83 31.10
C LYS A 2 0.05 -13.96 30.21
N THR A 3 1.17 -14.48 29.71
CA THR A 3 1.96 -13.85 28.68
C THR A 3 1.18 -13.80 27.37
N SER A 4 1.32 -12.69 26.62
CA SER A 4 0.70 -12.58 25.30
C SER A 4 1.39 -13.52 24.33
N ARG A 5 0.62 -14.25 23.52
CA ARG A 5 1.12 -15.12 22.45
C ARG A 5 1.82 -14.34 21.32
N TYR A 6 1.61 -13.04 21.25
CA TYR A 6 2.18 -12.14 20.25
C TYR A 6 3.48 -11.46 20.69
N ASN A 7 4.04 -11.89 21.81
CA ASN A 7 5.35 -11.47 22.26
C ASN A 7 6.46 -12.11 21.42
N VAL A 8 7.42 -11.29 21.00
CA VAL A 8 8.64 -11.72 20.29
C VAL A 8 9.83 -11.15 21.03
N ILE A 9 10.74 -12.02 21.44
CA ILE A 9 12.00 -11.63 22.08
C ILE A 9 13.16 -11.97 21.15
N TYR A 10 14.11 -11.03 21.00
CA TYR A 10 15.31 -11.26 20.23
C TYR A 10 16.50 -10.46 20.78
N SER A 11 17.71 -10.98 20.59
CA SER A 11 18.95 -10.33 21.04
C SER A 11 19.29 -9.10 20.24
N GLN A 12 19.81 -8.06 20.90
CA GLN A 12 20.35 -6.84 20.31
C GLN A 12 21.57 -6.40 21.13
N GLU A 13 22.68 -6.10 20.46
CA GLU A 13 24.01 -5.68 20.98
C GLU A 13 24.32 -5.88 22.47
N SER A 14 23.57 -5.28 23.40
CA SER A 14 23.81 -5.31 24.85
C SER A 14 22.65 -5.91 25.67
N GLY A 15 21.65 -6.54 25.03
CA GLY A 15 20.50 -7.11 25.72
C GLY A 15 19.48 -7.70 24.78
N TYR A 16 18.20 -7.53 25.11
CA TYR A 16 17.09 -8.10 24.36
C TYR A 16 16.03 -7.05 24.10
N ILE A 17 15.33 -7.16 22.98
CA ILE A 17 14.08 -6.46 22.72
C ILE A 17 12.94 -7.44 22.89
N LEU A 18 12.02 -7.12 23.79
CA LEU A 18 10.68 -7.72 23.84
C LEU A 18 9.74 -6.82 23.04
N TYR A 19 9.12 -7.35 22.00
CA TYR A 19 8.18 -6.65 21.14
C TYR A 19 6.86 -7.40 21.10
N ASN A 20 5.75 -6.69 21.24
CA ASN A 20 4.42 -7.28 21.07
C ASN A 20 3.82 -6.82 19.75
N THR A 21 3.54 -7.75 18.84
CA THR A 21 3.03 -7.43 17.50
C THR A 21 1.58 -6.96 17.50
N TYR A 22 0.80 -7.24 18.57
CA TYR A 22 -0.57 -6.75 18.69
C TYR A 22 -0.62 -5.30 19.18
N THR A 23 0.14 -4.96 20.24
CA THR A 23 0.17 -3.59 20.78
C THR A 23 1.18 -2.68 20.06
N CYS A 24 2.10 -3.25 19.30
CA CYS A 24 3.23 -2.56 18.68
C CYS A 24 4.16 -1.88 19.71
N GLN A 25 4.13 -2.32 20.96
CA GLN A 25 5.00 -1.83 22.03
C GLN A 25 6.31 -2.62 22.07
N SER A 26 7.38 -1.93 22.46
CA SER A 26 8.69 -2.54 22.68
C SER A 26 9.23 -2.21 24.06
N LEU A 27 9.90 -3.20 24.68
CA LEU A 27 10.59 -3.05 25.95
C LEU A 27 12.02 -3.58 25.80
N TYR A 28 13.00 -2.78 26.22
CA TYR A 28 14.38 -3.24 26.32
C TYR A 28 14.57 -4.01 27.62
N LEU A 29 15.16 -5.20 27.54
CA LEU A 29 15.50 -6.07 28.66
C LEU A 29 17.02 -6.26 28.70
N ASN A 30 17.62 -6.09 29.89
CA ASN A 30 18.94 -6.65 30.13
C ASN A 30 18.81 -8.18 30.28
N SER A 31 19.95 -8.90 30.42
CA SER A 31 19.94 -10.36 30.53
C SER A 31 19.15 -10.84 31.77
N GLU A 32 19.30 -10.16 32.91
CA GLU A 32 18.60 -10.50 34.14
C GLU A 32 17.07 -10.43 33.99
N LEU A 33 16.53 -9.37 33.42
CA LEU A 33 15.08 -9.22 33.16
C LEU A 33 14.57 -10.21 32.12
N ALA A 34 15.39 -10.56 31.12
CA ALA A 34 15.04 -11.57 30.14
C ALA A 34 14.95 -12.98 30.76
N ASP A 35 15.91 -13.32 31.66
CA ASP A 35 15.91 -14.57 32.39
C ASP A 35 14.70 -14.64 33.34
N ILE A 36 14.42 -13.58 34.11
CA ILE A 36 13.25 -13.46 34.98
C ILE A 36 11.96 -13.67 34.17
N LEU A 37 11.81 -13.02 32.99
CA LEU A 37 10.61 -13.20 32.17
C LEU A 37 10.44 -14.65 31.70
N SER A 38 11.53 -15.33 31.37
CA SER A 38 11.54 -16.74 30.96
C SER A 38 11.19 -17.68 32.15
N ASP A 39 11.76 -17.44 33.32
CA ASP A 39 11.57 -18.27 34.48
C ASP A 39 10.12 -18.21 35.02
N TYR A 40 9.47 -17.05 34.88
CA TYR A 40 8.11 -16.82 35.38
C TYR A 40 7.02 -16.90 34.29
N ASP A 41 7.31 -17.38 33.11
CA ASP A 41 6.34 -17.43 31.99
C ASP A 41 5.04 -18.20 32.37
N THR A 42 5.17 -19.29 33.14
CA THR A 42 4.03 -20.10 33.57
C THR A 42 3.36 -19.63 34.87
N CYS A 43 4.01 -18.75 35.65
CA CYS A 43 3.52 -18.17 36.88
C CYS A 43 3.70 -16.66 36.93
N ILE A 44 3.37 -15.99 35.84
CA ILE A 44 3.64 -14.57 35.60
C ILE A 44 3.03 -13.63 36.66
N ASP A 45 1.97 -14.06 37.34
CA ASP A 45 1.34 -13.29 38.43
C ASP A 45 2.24 -13.10 39.64
N ASP A 46 3.19 -14.02 39.89
CA ASP A 46 4.13 -13.94 41.01
C ASP A 46 5.07 -12.73 40.88
N LEU A 47 5.36 -12.29 39.62
CA LEU A 47 6.13 -11.10 39.38
C LEU A 47 5.50 -9.83 39.95
N SER A 48 4.19 -9.81 40.14
CA SER A 48 3.49 -8.66 40.75
C SER A 48 4.02 -8.35 42.17
N SER A 49 4.45 -9.37 42.89
CA SER A 49 5.01 -9.26 44.24
C SER A 49 6.53 -9.15 44.24
N LEU A 50 7.21 -9.90 43.37
CA LEU A 50 8.68 -10.00 43.33
C LEU A 50 9.35 -8.85 42.59
N HIS A 51 8.74 -8.43 41.45
CA HIS A 51 9.23 -7.37 40.59
C HIS A 51 8.08 -6.43 40.14
N PRO A 52 7.43 -5.68 41.06
CA PRO A 52 6.18 -4.97 40.77
C PRO A 52 6.30 -3.92 39.64
N ASN A 53 7.43 -3.23 39.54
CA ASN A 53 7.64 -2.25 38.48
C ASN A 53 7.81 -2.91 37.10
N PHE A 54 8.49 -4.04 37.04
CA PHE A 54 8.66 -4.81 35.82
C PHE A 54 7.33 -5.42 35.39
N PHE A 55 6.60 -6.04 36.31
CA PHE A 55 5.26 -6.57 36.05
C PHE A 55 4.33 -5.48 35.53
N LYS A 56 4.33 -4.30 36.15
CA LYS A 56 3.54 -3.15 35.67
C LYS A 56 3.91 -2.77 34.25
N ALA A 57 5.19 -2.69 33.90
CA ALA A 57 5.64 -2.37 32.55
C ALA A 57 5.20 -3.42 31.52
N LEU A 58 5.20 -4.71 31.92
CA LEU A 58 4.70 -5.81 31.07
C LEU A 58 3.20 -5.70 30.83
N VAL A 59 2.41 -5.35 31.83
CA VAL A 59 0.96 -5.17 31.73
C VAL A 59 0.62 -3.92 30.90
N ASP A 60 1.25 -2.79 31.21
CA ASP A 60 1.01 -1.52 30.52
C ASP A 60 1.37 -1.61 29.01
N GLY A 61 2.39 -2.40 28.67
CA GLY A 61 2.81 -2.65 27.28
C GLY A 61 2.00 -3.73 26.56
N GLY A 62 1.11 -4.43 27.28
CA GLY A 62 0.32 -5.53 26.74
C GLY A 62 1.12 -6.82 26.50
N PHE A 63 2.31 -6.95 27.13
CA PHE A 63 3.11 -8.18 27.10
C PHE A 63 2.53 -9.25 28.02
N VAL A 64 1.82 -8.83 29.05
CA VAL A 64 1.05 -9.64 29.96
C VAL A 64 -0.41 -9.18 29.96
N ILE A 65 -1.33 -10.12 29.84
CA ILE A 65 -2.76 -9.85 29.61
C ILE A 65 -3.62 -10.71 30.56
N HIS A 66 -4.91 -10.42 30.64
CA HIS A 66 -5.86 -11.23 31.39
C HIS A 66 -6.06 -12.61 30.75
N ASN A 67 -6.25 -13.64 31.58
CA ASN A 67 -6.42 -15.04 31.14
C ASN A 67 -7.63 -15.25 30.24
N ASN A 68 -8.68 -14.45 30.38
CA ASN A 68 -9.93 -14.53 29.60
C ASN A 68 -9.87 -13.85 28.23
N VAL A 69 -8.75 -13.21 27.86
CA VAL A 69 -8.61 -12.56 26.55
C VAL A 69 -8.35 -13.62 25.49
N ASP A 70 -9.24 -13.69 24.49
CA ASP A 70 -8.99 -14.41 23.24
C ASP A 70 -8.27 -13.47 22.25
N GLU A 71 -6.95 -13.63 22.16
CA GLU A 71 -6.12 -12.76 21.33
C GLU A 71 -6.34 -12.98 19.83
N ILE A 72 -6.73 -14.18 19.40
CA ILE A 72 -7.01 -14.46 17.98
C ILE A 72 -8.27 -13.71 17.58
N GLU A 73 -9.33 -13.84 18.39
CA GLU A 73 -10.58 -13.12 18.15
C GLU A 73 -10.38 -11.60 18.17
N ALA A 74 -9.56 -11.10 19.09
CA ALA A 74 -9.23 -9.66 19.16
C ALA A 74 -8.55 -9.15 17.87
N VAL A 75 -7.65 -9.94 17.28
CA VAL A 75 -7.01 -9.58 15.99
C VAL A 75 -7.99 -9.65 14.84
N GLU A 76 -8.83 -10.69 14.77
CA GLU A 76 -9.85 -10.80 13.72
C GLU A 76 -10.85 -9.64 13.78
N GLN A 77 -11.27 -9.25 14.98
CA GLN A 77 -12.18 -8.10 15.16
C GLN A 77 -11.49 -6.80 14.77
N LEU A 78 -10.24 -6.55 15.20
CA LEU A 78 -9.46 -5.39 14.81
C LEU A 78 -9.33 -5.28 13.28
N ARG A 79 -9.10 -6.41 12.60
CA ARG A 79 -9.02 -6.46 11.14
C ARG A 79 -10.36 -6.09 10.49
N ILE A 80 -11.46 -6.66 10.97
CA ILE A 80 -12.81 -6.39 10.46
C ILE A 80 -13.16 -4.91 10.67
N ASP A 81 -12.95 -4.37 11.87
CA ASP A 81 -13.23 -2.98 12.20
C ASP A 81 -12.44 -2.01 11.30
N SER A 82 -11.16 -2.31 11.09
CA SER A 82 -10.32 -1.50 10.21
C SER A 82 -10.80 -1.50 8.76
N LEU A 83 -11.26 -2.64 8.25
CA LEU A 83 -11.77 -2.78 6.88
C LEU A 83 -13.17 -2.19 6.70
N ALA A 84 -13.98 -2.18 7.74
CA ALA A 84 -15.34 -1.68 7.75
C ALA A 84 -15.45 -0.21 8.20
N ASP A 85 -14.34 0.51 8.40
CA ASP A 85 -14.32 1.91 8.87
C ASP A 85 -15.24 2.80 8.01
N PRO A 86 -16.37 3.30 8.54
CA PRO A 86 -17.31 4.11 7.79
C PRO A 86 -16.82 5.55 7.58
N SER A 87 -15.76 5.95 8.28
CA SER A 87 -15.22 7.30 8.22
C SER A 87 -14.44 7.61 6.95
N GLN A 88 -14.18 6.62 6.11
CA GLN A 88 -13.39 6.80 4.89
C GLN A 88 -13.98 6.11 3.67
N TYR A 89 -13.74 6.67 2.50
CA TYR A 89 -14.09 6.09 1.20
C TYR A 89 -12.91 6.19 0.23
N HIS A 90 -12.65 5.11 -0.50
CA HIS A 90 -11.59 5.01 -1.50
C HIS A 90 -12.20 4.78 -2.89
N LEU A 91 -12.26 5.82 -3.71
CA LEU A 91 -12.76 5.73 -5.08
C LEU A 91 -11.60 5.79 -6.07
N THR A 92 -11.39 4.73 -6.82
CA THR A 92 -10.45 4.69 -7.93
C THR A 92 -11.21 4.81 -9.25
N ILE A 93 -10.72 5.64 -10.16
CA ILE A 93 -11.29 5.84 -11.50
C ILE A 93 -10.19 5.53 -12.52
N ASN A 94 -10.51 4.66 -13.47
CA ASN A 94 -9.67 4.33 -14.63
C ASN A 94 -10.25 5.01 -15.86
N PRO A 95 -9.79 6.21 -16.23
CA PRO A 95 -10.33 6.97 -17.37
C PRO A 95 -10.19 6.23 -18.70
N THR A 96 -9.16 5.39 -18.78
CA THR A 96 -8.79 4.60 -19.95
C THR A 96 -7.89 3.42 -19.53
N LEU A 97 -7.90 2.35 -20.32
CA LEU A 97 -6.89 1.28 -20.29
C LEU A 97 -5.86 1.43 -21.42
N ASP A 98 -5.95 2.50 -22.25
CA ASP A 98 -4.91 2.83 -23.19
C ASP A 98 -3.69 3.45 -22.49
N CYS A 99 -2.51 3.23 -23.04
CA CYS A 99 -1.26 3.73 -22.47
C CYS A 99 -0.25 4.04 -23.58
N ASN A 100 0.42 5.18 -23.47
CA ASN A 100 1.50 5.60 -24.38
C ASN A 100 2.85 4.93 -24.09
N PHE A 101 2.91 4.01 -23.06
CA PHE A 101 4.07 3.22 -22.70
C PHE A 101 3.82 1.72 -22.87
N HIS A 102 4.89 0.93 -23.04
CA HIS A 102 4.85 -0.53 -23.22
C HIS A 102 5.83 -1.20 -22.24
N CYS A 103 5.50 -1.12 -20.94
CA CYS A 103 6.29 -1.76 -19.89
C CYS A 103 6.17 -3.29 -20.02
N TRP A 104 7.28 -4.02 -19.99
CA TRP A 104 7.31 -5.48 -20.21
C TRP A 104 6.59 -6.29 -19.12
N TYR A 105 6.50 -5.76 -17.90
CA TYR A 105 5.88 -6.42 -16.73
C TYR A 105 4.45 -5.95 -16.47
N CYS A 106 3.88 -5.10 -17.33
CA CYS A 106 2.56 -4.53 -17.08
C CYS A 106 1.48 -5.62 -17.05
N TYR A 107 0.80 -5.73 -15.93
CA TYR A 107 -0.29 -6.71 -15.74
C TYR A 107 -1.63 -6.21 -16.30
N GLU A 108 -1.75 -4.92 -16.59
CA GLU A 108 -2.97 -4.36 -17.13
C GLU A 108 -3.20 -4.76 -18.58
N SER A 109 -4.42 -5.19 -18.86
CA SER A 109 -4.88 -5.44 -20.22
C SER A 109 -5.05 -4.11 -20.94
N LYS A 110 -4.12 -3.77 -21.83
CA LYS A 110 -4.19 -2.54 -22.60
C LYS A 110 -5.29 -2.62 -23.65
N VAL A 111 -6.26 -1.71 -23.56
CA VAL A 111 -7.34 -1.55 -24.54
C VAL A 111 -7.13 -0.24 -25.29
N LYS A 112 -6.52 -0.36 -26.48
CA LYS A 112 -6.20 0.81 -27.30
C LYS A 112 -7.45 1.61 -27.66
N GLY A 113 -7.39 2.92 -27.46
CA GLY A 113 -8.49 3.83 -27.75
C GLY A 113 -9.67 3.73 -26.77
N SER A 114 -9.54 2.98 -25.66
CA SER A 114 -10.56 2.97 -24.62
C SER A 114 -10.74 4.36 -24.02
N GLU A 115 -11.99 4.71 -23.75
CA GLU A 115 -12.35 6.04 -23.24
C GLU A 115 -13.64 5.96 -22.43
N MET A 116 -13.67 6.64 -21.29
CA MET A 116 -14.88 6.77 -20.50
C MET A 116 -15.88 7.65 -21.27
N SER A 117 -17.07 7.11 -21.51
CA SER A 117 -18.13 7.84 -22.23
C SER A 117 -18.67 9.00 -21.38
N PRO A 118 -19.26 10.05 -22.01
CA PRO A 118 -19.91 11.13 -21.26
C PRO A 118 -20.94 10.62 -20.25
N SER A 119 -21.74 9.62 -20.59
CA SER A 119 -22.72 9.01 -19.67
C SER A 119 -22.05 8.30 -18.48
N THR A 120 -20.92 7.61 -18.71
CA THR A 120 -20.15 6.98 -17.64
C THR A 120 -19.51 8.02 -16.71
N ILE A 121 -19.07 9.16 -17.28
CA ILE A 121 -18.55 10.30 -16.48
C ILE A 121 -19.66 10.87 -15.59
N GLU A 122 -20.83 11.10 -16.14
CA GLU A 122 -22.01 11.59 -15.40
C GLU A 122 -22.42 10.63 -14.29
N SER A 123 -22.48 9.33 -14.58
CA SER A 123 -22.75 8.29 -13.59
C SER A 123 -21.67 8.25 -12.48
N THR A 124 -20.40 8.45 -12.84
CA THR A 124 -19.30 8.53 -11.87
C THR A 124 -19.41 9.77 -10.97
N ILE A 125 -19.84 10.90 -11.52
CA ILE A 125 -20.11 12.13 -10.76
C ILE A 125 -21.33 11.93 -9.83
N SER A 126 -22.38 11.25 -10.29
CA SER A 126 -23.54 10.89 -9.49
C SER A 126 -23.18 9.91 -8.37
N LEU A 127 -22.23 8.98 -8.63
CA LEU A 127 -21.72 8.10 -7.57
C LEU A 127 -21.04 8.88 -6.43
N ILE A 128 -20.35 9.98 -6.73
CA ILE A 128 -19.77 10.84 -5.67
C ILE A 128 -20.87 11.40 -4.78
N ASP A 129 -22.01 11.82 -5.34
CA ASP A 129 -23.16 12.27 -4.56
C ASP A 129 -23.77 11.14 -3.73
N ASP A 130 -23.96 9.97 -4.32
CA ASP A 130 -24.49 8.80 -3.62
C ASP A 130 -23.61 8.42 -2.42
N ILE A 131 -22.27 8.42 -2.58
CA ILE A 131 -21.33 8.19 -1.50
C ILE A 131 -21.48 9.22 -0.40
N LEU A 132 -21.57 10.51 -0.72
CA LEU A 132 -21.69 11.60 0.24
C LEU A 132 -23.04 11.58 0.97
N CYS A 133 -24.09 11.13 0.32
CA CYS A 133 -25.43 11.01 0.92
C CYS A 133 -25.55 9.79 1.84
N LYS A 134 -24.99 8.66 1.44
CA LYS A 134 -25.09 7.39 2.19
C LYS A 134 -24.12 7.27 3.35
N ASN A 135 -23.06 8.10 3.40
CA ASN A 135 -22.02 8.01 4.42
C ASN A 135 -21.95 9.31 5.26
N PRO A 136 -22.90 9.56 6.16
CA PRO A 136 -22.91 10.78 6.98
C PRO A 136 -21.73 10.86 7.96
N GLN A 137 -21.07 9.73 8.25
CA GLN A 137 -19.88 9.64 9.11
C GLN A 137 -18.57 9.84 8.36
N LEU A 138 -18.63 10.11 7.04
CA LEU A 138 -17.45 10.25 6.21
C LEU A 138 -16.58 11.44 6.66
N LYS A 139 -15.32 11.17 6.99
CA LYS A 139 -14.30 12.15 7.37
C LYS A 139 -13.15 12.23 6.36
N ARG A 140 -12.98 11.21 5.53
CA ARG A 140 -11.90 11.10 4.55
C ARG A 140 -12.44 10.56 3.24
N PHE A 141 -12.29 11.32 2.16
CA PHE A 141 -12.62 10.87 0.81
C PHE A 141 -11.37 10.89 -0.06
N HIS A 142 -10.91 9.70 -0.42
CA HIS A 142 -9.73 9.50 -1.23
C HIS A 142 -10.13 9.19 -2.67
N LEU A 143 -9.76 10.06 -3.60
CA LEU A 143 -9.98 9.88 -5.04
C LEU A 143 -8.67 9.50 -5.72
N TYR A 144 -8.68 8.43 -6.50
CA TYR A 144 -7.51 7.93 -7.22
C TYR A 144 -7.78 7.89 -8.71
N PHE A 145 -6.82 8.33 -9.51
CA PHE A 145 -6.83 8.10 -10.95
C PHE A 145 -5.74 7.11 -11.31
N PHE A 146 -6.14 6.05 -12.03
CA PHE A 146 -5.32 4.90 -12.35
C PHE A 146 -5.68 4.39 -13.75
N GLY A 147 -5.33 3.14 -14.12
CA GLY A 147 -5.58 2.50 -15.40
C GLY A 147 -4.33 2.47 -16.29
N GLY A 148 -4.45 2.48 -17.62
CA GLY A 148 -3.32 2.49 -18.53
C GLY A 148 -2.42 3.72 -18.32
N GLU A 149 -2.82 4.86 -18.90
CA GLU A 149 -2.24 6.17 -18.57
C GLU A 149 -3.38 7.18 -18.39
N PRO A 150 -3.73 7.54 -17.16
CA PRO A 150 -4.90 8.39 -16.89
C PRO A 150 -4.80 9.79 -17.50
N LEU A 151 -3.59 10.35 -17.63
CA LEU A 151 -3.39 11.69 -18.19
C LEU A 151 -3.69 11.78 -19.69
N LEU A 152 -3.81 10.65 -20.40
CA LEU A 152 -4.33 10.64 -21.77
C LEU A 152 -5.75 11.21 -21.85
N LYS A 153 -6.51 11.10 -20.78
CA LYS A 153 -7.90 11.57 -20.66
C LYS A 153 -8.07 12.67 -19.61
N PHE A 154 -7.06 13.54 -19.53
CA PHE A 154 -7.06 14.62 -18.54
C PHE A 154 -8.23 15.59 -18.75
N ASN A 155 -8.41 16.10 -19.97
CA ASN A 155 -9.45 17.12 -20.25
C ASN A 155 -10.85 16.51 -20.25
N GLU A 156 -10.98 15.30 -20.79
CA GLU A 156 -12.25 14.61 -21.04
C GLU A 156 -12.83 14.00 -19.75
N VAL A 157 -11.97 13.46 -18.87
CA VAL A 157 -12.43 12.72 -17.68
C VAL A 157 -11.92 13.32 -16.37
N ILE A 158 -10.58 13.45 -16.20
CA ILE A 158 -10.03 13.85 -14.89
C ILE A 158 -10.51 15.24 -14.49
N LYS A 159 -10.45 16.19 -15.40
CA LYS A 159 -10.81 17.58 -15.14
C LYS A 159 -12.29 17.77 -14.76
N PRO A 160 -13.30 17.25 -15.50
CA PRO A 160 -14.69 17.37 -15.09
C PRO A 160 -15.02 16.62 -13.80
N VAL A 161 -14.51 15.39 -13.60
CA VAL A 161 -14.72 14.62 -12.36
C VAL A 161 -14.12 15.36 -11.17
N LEU A 162 -12.90 15.89 -11.30
CA LEU A 162 -12.24 16.57 -10.18
C LEU A 162 -12.90 17.91 -9.85
N LYS A 163 -13.43 18.63 -10.84
CA LYS A 163 -14.24 19.83 -10.59
C LYS A 163 -15.51 19.48 -9.81
N ALA A 164 -16.26 18.49 -10.26
CA ALA A 164 -17.46 18.03 -9.56
C ALA A 164 -17.13 17.55 -8.14
N PHE A 165 -16.07 16.79 -7.95
CA PHE A 165 -15.59 16.34 -6.64
C PHE A 165 -15.28 17.53 -5.72
N SER A 166 -14.56 18.54 -6.24
CA SER A 166 -14.27 19.77 -5.49
C SER A 166 -15.55 20.49 -5.08
N GLU A 167 -16.46 20.75 -6.02
CA GLU A 167 -17.72 21.47 -5.79
C GLU A 167 -18.61 20.77 -4.75
N LYS A 168 -18.81 19.45 -4.90
CA LYS A 168 -19.65 18.63 -4.04
C LYS A 168 -19.11 18.44 -2.62
N THR A 169 -17.81 18.56 -2.42
CA THR A 169 -17.16 18.38 -1.13
C THR A 169 -16.74 19.69 -0.46
N THR A 170 -16.84 20.83 -1.15
CA THR A 170 -16.56 22.15 -0.57
C THR A 170 -17.53 22.46 0.58
N GLY A 171 -16.99 22.96 1.69
CA GLY A 171 -17.75 23.30 2.89
C GLY A 171 -18.14 22.10 3.78
N ARG A 172 -17.78 20.88 3.40
CA ARG A 172 -17.95 19.69 4.24
C ARG A 172 -16.70 19.46 5.11
N ASP A 173 -16.89 18.99 6.34
CA ASP A 173 -15.80 18.59 7.24
C ASP A 173 -15.23 17.22 6.82
N ILE A 174 -14.64 17.18 5.62
CA ILE A 174 -14.08 15.97 4.99
C ILE A 174 -12.68 16.28 4.49
N LEU A 175 -11.69 15.49 4.94
CA LEU A 175 -10.35 15.49 4.33
C LEU A 175 -10.45 14.92 2.92
N ARG A 176 -10.09 15.73 1.93
CA ARG A 176 -10.12 15.37 0.51
C ARG A 176 -8.72 15.15 0.00
N THR A 177 -8.47 13.99 -0.59
CA THR A 177 -7.18 13.72 -1.23
C THR A 177 -7.36 13.21 -2.65
N VAL A 178 -6.46 13.58 -3.53
CA VAL A 178 -6.37 13.07 -4.90
C VAL A 178 -5.00 12.47 -5.12
N GLN A 179 -4.95 11.26 -5.64
CA GLN A 179 -3.70 10.63 -6.06
C GLN A 179 -3.79 10.21 -7.52
N ILE A 180 -2.79 10.55 -8.30
CA ILE A 180 -2.68 10.18 -9.71
C ILE A 180 -1.47 9.26 -9.88
N THR A 181 -1.72 8.01 -10.27
CA THR A 181 -0.66 7.09 -10.70
C THR A 181 -0.48 7.22 -12.19
N THR A 182 0.67 7.71 -12.62
CA THR A 182 0.96 8.04 -14.01
C THR A 182 2.38 7.63 -14.40
N ASN A 183 2.61 7.42 -15.69
CA ASN A 183 3.98 7.31 -16.19
C ASN A 183 4.72 8.67 -16.17
N GLY A 184 4.01 9.77 -15.99
CA GLY A 184 4.57 11.11 -15.79
C GLY A 184 5.00 11.86 -17.07
N ALA A 185 4.93 11.23 -18.25
CA ALA A 185 5.44 11.84 -19.48
C ALA A 185 4.54 12.94 -20.06
N LEU A 186 3.25 12.94 -19.73
CA LEU A 186 2.26 13.89 -20.26
C LEU A 186 2.06 15.13 -19.37
N LEU A 187 2.72 15.19 -18.22
CA LEU A 187 2.61 16.32 -17.30
C LEU A 187 3.06 17.63 -17.98
N ASN A 188 2.26 18.67 -17.81
CA ASN A 188 2.53 20.01 -18.30
C ASN A 188 2.05 21.07 -17.31
N ASP A 189 2.49 22.31 -17.50
CA ASP A 189 2.23 23.42 -16.57
C ASP A 189 0.73 23.75 -16.45
N ALA A 190 -0.06 23.54 -17.49
CA ALA A 190 -1.51 23.77 -17.45
C ALA A 190 -2.20 22.75 -16.53
N MET A 191 -1.82 21.47 -16.61
CA MET A 191 -2.29 20.42 -15.69
C MET A 191 -1.90 20.73 -14.24
N LEU A 192 -0.64 21.07 -13.98
CA LEU A 192 -0.14 21.38 -12.64
C LEU A 192 -0.88 22.59 -12.05
N SER A 193 -1.08 23.64 -12.85
CA SER A 193 -1.86 24.82 -12.43
C SER A 193 -3.31 24.48 -12.12
N PHE A 194 -3.93 23.56 -12.87
CA PHE A 194 -5.28 23.09 -12.60
C PHE A 194 -5.37 22.36 -11.25
N PHE A 195 -4.46 21.40 -10.98
CA PHE A 195 -4.45 20.67 -9.71
C PHE A 195 -4.26 21.61 -8.50
N LYS A 196 -3.36 22.59 -8.61
CA LYS A 196 -3.17 23.62 -7.56
C LYS A 196 -4.45 24.42 -7.31
N LYS A 197 -5.15 24.84 -8.38
CA LYS A 197 -6.40 25.63 -8.27
C LYS A 197 -7.57 24.86 -7.66
N CYS A 198 -7.59 23.54 -7.74
CA CYS A 198 -8.66 22.74 -7.15
C CYS A 198 -8.69 22.81 -5.61
N GLY A 199 -7.62 23.25 -4.95
CA GLY A 199 -7.58 23.38 -3.48
C GLY A 199 -7.73 22.06 -2.73
N ILE A 200 -7.39 20.94 -3.38
CA ILE A 200 -7.45 19.59 -2.81
C ILE A 200 -6.03 19.06 -2.70
N PHE A 201 -5.70 18.42 -1.59
CA PHE A 201 -4.40 17.77 -1.46
C PHE A 201 -4.21 16.76 -2.59
N THR A 202 -3.26 17.05 -3.47
CA THR A 202 -2.99 16.23 -4.66
C THR A 202 -1.57 15.69 -4.59
N ALA A 203 -1.40 14.39 -4.83
CA ALA A 203 -0.14 13.70 -4.92
C ALA A 203 -0.04 12.89 -6.21
N PHE A 204 1.16 12.79 -6.75
CA PHE A 204 1.45 11.97 -7.93
C PHE A 204 2.30 10.77 -7.55
N GLN A 205 2.04 9.62 -8.17
CA GLN A 205 2.96 8.51 -8.16
C GLN A 205 3.55 8.35 -9.55
N ILE A 206 4.87 8.54 -9.66
CA ILE A 206 5.63 8.38 -10.90
C ILE A 206 6.59 7.20 -10.76
N THR A 207 6.61 6.32 -11.76
CA THR A 207 7.36 5.06 -11.70
C THR A 207 8.63 5.12 -12.55
N PHE A 208 9.74 4.72 -11.93
CA PHE A 208 11.03 4.49 -12.55
C PHE A 208 11.39 3.00 -12.53
N ASP A 209 12.13 2.52 -13.54
CA ASP A 209 12.54 1.11 -13.67
C ASP A 209 14.05 0.99 -13.91
N GLY A 210 14.83 1.68 -13.10
CA GLY A 210 16.28 1.80 -13.24
C GLY A 210 16.70 3.19 -13.71
N TYR A 211 18.00 3.40 -13.83
CA TYR A 211 18.62 4.68 -14.19
C TYR A 211 18.82 4.78 -15.71
N GLY A 212 18.53 5.95 -16.27
CA GLY A 212 18.84 6.27 -17.66
C GLY A 212 18.27 5.28 -18.68
N ASP A 213 19.15 4.64 -19.43
CA ASP A 213 18.79 3.68 -20.48
C ASP A 213 18.13 2.40 -19.97
N ASN A 214 18.40 1.98 -18.73
CA ASN A 214 17.72 0.85 -18.12
C ASN A 214 16.22 1.15 -18.01
N HIS A 215 15.85 2.36 -17.56
CA HIS A 215 14.48 2.82 -17.54
C HIS A 215 13.87 2.85 -18.93
N ASN A 216 14.56 3.49 -19.91
CA ASN A 216 14.04 3.68 -21.25
C ASN A 216 13.76 2.35 -21.99
N LYS A 217 14.57 1.32 -21.72
CA LYS A 217 14.37 -0.03 -22.27
C LYS A 217 13.22 -0.76 -21.57
N SER A 218 13.09 -0.60 -20.25
CA SER A 218 12.09 -1.28 -19.44
C SER A 218 10.70 -0.69 -19.66
N ARG A 219 10.62 0.63 -19.77
CA ARG A 219 9.39 1.42 -19.99
C ARG A 219 9.39 2.03 -21.37
N PHE A 220 9.37 1.16 -22.38
CA PHE A 220 9.46 1.59 -23.77
C PHE A 220 8.28 2.47 -24.19
N SER A 221 8.58 3.60 -24.82
CA SER A 221 7.61 4.47 -25.48
C SER A 221 8.13 4.93 -26.85
N LYS A 222 7.30 4.79 -27.89
CA LYS A 222 7.64 5.29 -29.23
C LYS A 222 7.68 6.81 -29.28
N ILE A 223 6.83 7.46 -28.48
CA ILE A 223 6.68 8.94 -28.47
C ILE A 223 7.76 9.57 -27.58
N HIS A 224 8.15 8.88 -26.49
CA HIS A 224 9.12 9.36 -25.52
C HIS A 224 10.25 8.34 -25.34
N PRO A 225 11.12 8.13 -26.37
CA PRO A 225 12.15 7.09 -26.32
C PRO A 225 13.22 7.34 -25.26
N LYS A 226 13.39 8.58 -24.79
CA LYS A 226 14.28 9.01 -23.70
C LYS A 226 13.44 9.53 -22.51
N SER A 227 12.47 8.74 -22.06
CA SER A 227 11.52 9.15 -21.03
C SER A 227 12.17 9.41 -19.67
N TYR A 228 13.27 8.76 -19.33
CA TYR A 228 13.92 8.91 -18.03
C TYR A 228 14.15 10.38 -17.65
N GLN A 229 14.87 11.12 -18.48
CA GLN A 229 15.18 12.53 -18.19
C GLN A 229 13.93 13.41 -18.16
N LEU A 230 12.95 13.14 -19.04
CA LEU A 230 11.67 13.82 -19.02
C LEU A 230 10.95 13.63 -17.69
N LEU A 231 10.92 12.40 -17.16
CA LEU A 231 10.27 12.11 -15.89
C LEU A 231 10.99 12.77 -14.71
N ILE A 232 12.33 12.76 -14.67
CA ILE A 232 13.11 13.49 -13.66
C ILE A 232 12.74 14.97 -13.66
N ASN A 233 12.72 15.61 -14.83
CA ASN A 233 12.36 17.01 -14.97
C ASN A 233 10.90 17.28 -14.54
N ASN A 234 9.97 16.39 -14.85
CA ASN A 234 8.58 16.51 -14.44
C ASN A 234 8.38 16.31 -12.93
N VAL A 235 9.16 15.43 -12.29
CA VAL A 235 9.18 15.33 -10.82
C VAL A 235 9.66 16.65 -10.21
N LYS A 236 10.76 17.21 -10.71
CA LYS A 236 11.28 18.51 -10.21
C LYS A 236 10.24 19.63 -10.36
N LYS A 237 9.54 19.70 -11.50
CA LYS A 237 8.44 20.66 -11.69
C LYS A 237 7.27 20.47 -10.69
N LEU A 238 6.94 19.22 -10.34
CA LEU A 238 5.93 18.96 -9.31
C LEU A 238 6.38 19.51 -7.95
N LEU A 239 7.65 19.28 -7.58
CA LEU A 239 8.23 19.77 -6.35
C LEU A 239 8.26 21.32 -6.29
N GLU A 240 8.68 22.00 -7.36
CA GLU A 240 8.63 23.46 -7.52
C GLU A 240 7.20 24.02 -7.34
N LYS A 241 6.19 23.22 -7.65
CA LYS A 241 4.76 23.55 -7.41
C LYS A 241 4.26 23.08 -6.03
N GLU A 242 5.16 22.65 -5.14
CA GLU A 242 4.84 22.14 -3.80
C GLU A 242 3.88 20.95 -3.80
N ILE A 243 3.95 20.11 -4.83
CA ILE A 243 3.11 18.92 -4.98
C ILE A 243 3.90 17.69 -4.51
N PHE A 244 3.27 16.84 -3.70
CA PHE A 244 3.88 15.60 -3.23
C PHE A 244 4.01 14.58 -4.36
N VAL A 245 5.17 13.90 -4.39
CA VAL A 245 5.46 12.89 -5.42
C VAL A 245 5.95 11.60 -4.78
N THR A 246 5.23 10.51 -5.01
CA THR A 246 5.77 9.17 -4.76
C THR A 246 6.68 8.79 -5.92
N VAL A 247 7.98 8.79 -5.67
CA VAL A 247 8.98 8.25 -6.58
C VAL A 247 9.03 6.75 -6.34
N ARG A 248 8.24 6.03 -7.12
CA ARG A 248 8.19 4.57 -7.11
C ARG A 248 9.31 4.03 -8.00
N VAL A 249 10.17 3.18 -7.48
CA VAL A 249 11.22 2.53 -8.27
C VAL A 249 10.98 1.04 -8.31
N ASN A 250 10.56 0.54 -9.47
CA ASN A 250 10.44 -0.90 -9.68
C ASN A 250 11.81 -1.50 -9.98
N TYR A 251 12.14 -2.59 -9.29
CA TYR A 251 13.44 -3.20 -9.42
C TYR A 251 13.39 -4.72 -9.50
N THR A 252 14.45 -5.27 -10.08
CA THR A 252 14.83 -6.69 -10.15
C THR A 252 16.30 -6.81 -9.80
N HIS A 253 16.85 -8.00 -9.83
CA HIS A 253 18.32 -8.19 -9.70
C HIS A 253 19.12 -7.46 -10.79
N LYS A 254 18.52 -7.12 -11.94
CA LYS A 254 19.20 -6.48 -13.07
C LYS A 254 19.43 -4.98 -12.90
N ASN A 255 18.61 -4.31 -12.08
CA ASN A 255 18.65 -2.86 -11.89
C ASN A 255 18.64 -2.41 -10.42
N ALA A 256 18.88 -3.32 -9.47
CA ALA A 256 18.91 -2.99 -8.06
C ALA A 256 20.02 -1.98 -7.70
N GLU A 257 21.13 -1.98 -8.44
CA GLU A 257 22.20 -0.99 -8.28
C GLU A 257 21.83 0.43 -8.71
N ASP A 258 20.78 0.57 -9.52
CA ASP A 258 20.32 1.87 -9.99
C ASP A 258 19.47 2.65 -8.94
N LEU A 259 19.04 1.99 -7.86
CA LEU A 259 18.16 2.57 -6.84
C LEU A 259 18.74 3.86 -6.25
N ILE A 260 20.01 3.85 -5.85
CA ILE A 260 20.71 5.01 -5.29
C ILE A 260 20.92 6.10 -6.36
N ARG A 261 21.32 5.69 -7.58
CA ARG A 261 21.55 6.64 -8.68
C ARG A 261 20.32 7.46 -9.06
N ILE A 262 19.12 6.88 -8.92
CA ILE A 262 17.86 7.61 -9.14
C ILE A 262 17.63 8.64 -8.03
N LEU A 263 17.98 8.32 -6.78
CA LEU A 263 17.87 9.25 -5.65
C LEU A 263 18.84 10.42 -5.78
N ASP A 264 20.04 10.22 -6.35
CA ASP A 264 21.03 11.26 -6.61
C ASP A 264 20.51 12.36 -7.54
N GLU A 265 19.53 12.08 -8.41
CA GLU A 265 18.89 13.08 -9.27
C GLU A 265 18.19 14.19 -8.46
N PHE A 266 17.85 13.92 -7.21
CA PHE A 266 17.10 14.83 -6.33
C PHE A 266 17.93 15.37 -5.16
N LYS A 267 19.20 14.99 -5.00
CA LYS A 267 20.05 15.42 -3.86
C LYS A 267 20.25 16.93 -3.80
N ASP A 268 20.29 17.60 -4.98
CA ASP A 268 20.51 19.03 -5.11
C ASP A 268 19.20 19.84 -5.00
N CYS A 269 18.03 19.21 -4.87
CA CYS A 269 16.79 19.88 -4.54
C CYS A 269 16.88 20.47 -3.13
N CYS A 270 16.14 21.54 -2.85
CA CYS A 270 16.09 22.09 -1.49
C CYS A 270 15.47 21.07 -0.50
N GLU A 271 15.73 21.25 0.78
CA GLU A 271 15.25 20.32 1.83
C GLU A 271 13.73 20.19 1.83
N GLU A 272 13.00 21.30 1.66
CA GLU A 272 11.54 21.30 1.61
C GLU A 272 10.98 20.51 0.44
N ASP A 273 11.64 20.54 -0.70
CA ASP A 273 11.26 19.74 -1.86
C ASP A 273 11.55 18.25 -1.64
N ARG A 274 12.69 17.91 -1.05
CA ARG A 274 12.99 16.51 -0.70
C ARG A 274 12.01 15.93 0.30
N LYS A 275 11.50 16.71 1.27
CA LYS A 275 10.42 16.29 2.19
C LYS A 275 9.09 16.00 1.48
N ARG A 276 8.88 16.51 0.24
CA ARG A 276 7.69 16.18 -0.58
C ARG A 276 7.86 14.93 -1.41
N ILE A 277 9.06 14.35 -1.46
CA ILE A 277 9.31 13.06 -2.11
C ILE A 277 8.98 11.94 -1.13
N ILE A 278 8.17 10.98 -1.59
CA ILE A 278 7.93 9.70 -0.92
C ILE A 278 8.63 8.63 -1.74
N TYR A 279 9.76 8.15 -1.27
CA TYR A 279 10.52 7.11 -1.96
C TYR A 279 9.96 5.73 -1.67
N THR A 280 9.78 4.94 -2.72
CA THR A 280 9.13 3.63 -2.62
C THR A 280 9.78 2.63 -3.58
N PRO A 281 10.79 1.86 -3.15
CA PRO A 281 11.34 0.78 -3.96
C PRO A 281 10.40 -0.42 -3.96
N VAL A 282 10.06 -0.94 -5.16
CA VAL A 282 9.13 -2.05 -5.34
C VAL A 282 9.79 -3.14 -6.15
N ARG A 283 9.91 -4.33 -5.58
CA ARG A 283 10.30 -5.49 -6.36
C ARG A 283 9.21 -5.82 -7.38
N ILE A 284 9.60 -6.03 -8.66
CA ILE A 284 8.67 -6.47 -9.69
C ILE A 284 8.15 -7.86 -9.30
N TRP A 285 6.84 -7.99 -9.23
CA TRP A 285 6.13 -9.22 -8.93
C TRP A 285 5.28 -9.64 -10.14
N GLN A 286 4.89 -10.90 -10.17
CA GLN A 286 4.04 -11.46 -11.22
C GLN A 286 2.59 -11.57 -10.77
N ASP A 287 1.68 -11.29 -11.69
CA ASP A 287 0.34 -11.80 -11.60
C ASP A 287 0.33 -13.24 -12.11
N ALA A 288 0.12 -14.21 -11.21
CA ALA A 288 0.06 -15.62 -11.56
C ALA A 288 -1.10 -15.97 -12.52
N THR A 289 -2.11 -15.09 -12.60
CA THR A 289 -3.26 -15.21 -13.49
C THR A 289 -2.99 -14.64 -14.89
N ASN A 290 -1.92 -13.87 -15.08
CA ASN A 290 -1.58 -13.25 -16.35
C ASN A 290 -0.45 -14.00 -17.07
N ALA A 291 -0.81 -14.77 -18.11
CA ALA A 291 0.12 -15.59 -18.89
C ALA A 291 1.27 -14.78 -19.53
N VAL A 292 1.05 -13.49 -19.86
CA VAL A 292 2.07 -12.62 -20.47
C VAL A 292 3.14 -12.25 -19.46
N THR A 293 2.73 -11.80 -18.27
CA THR A 293 3.66 -11.45 -17.19
C THR A 293 4.36 -12.68 -16.64
N LYS A 294 3.68 -13.82 -16.52
CA LYS A 294 4.26 -15.09 -16.11
C LYS A 294 5.43 -15.48 -17.01
N LYS A 295 5.23 -15.50 -18.33
CA LYS A 295 6.29 -15.85 -19.30
C LYS A 295 7.46 -14.85 -19.26
N ALA A 296 7.22 -13.57 -19.08
CA ALA A 296 8.26 -12.55 -18.99
C ALA A 296 9.11 -12.70 -17.73
N CYS A 297 8.54 -13.23 -16.65
CA CYS A 297 9.18 -13.37 -15.36
C CYS A 297 9.74 -14.77 -15.05
N ASP A 298 9.35 -15.82 -15.79
CA ASP A 298 9.94 -17.17 -15.66
C ASP A 298 11.47 -17.17 -15.82
N ASN A 299 12.01 -16.13 -16.46
CA ASN A 299 13.47 -15.90 -16.59
C ASN A 299 14.08 -15.10 -15.42
N ILE A 300 13.31 -14.72 -14.41
CA ILE A 300 13.80 -14.02 -13.21
C ILE A 300 13.92 -15.06 -12.11
N SER A 301 15.11 -15.66 -11.96
CA SER A 301 15.41 -16.57 -10.85
C SER A 301 15.11 -15.88 -9.51
N ILE A 302 14.14 -16.43 -8.76
CA ILE A 302 13.66 -15.84 -7.50
C ILE A 302 14.55 -16.26 -6.32
N ASN A 303 15.37 -17.31 -6.46
CA ASN A 303 15.87 -18.07 -5.32
C ASN A 303 17.27 -17.69 -4.79
N GLU A 304 18.21 -17.20 -5.60
CA GLU A 304 19.59 -16.94 -5.13
C GLU A 304 19.93 -15.45 -4.95
N SER A 305 19.23 -14.56 -5.61
CA SER A 305 19.50 -13.11 -5.55
C SER A 305 18.69 -12.37 -4.50
N ASP A 306 17.82 -13.05 -3.73
CA ASP A 306 16.86 -12.40 -2.83
C ASP A 306 17.52 -11.60 -1.71
N CYS A 307 18.58 -12.12 -1.10
CA CYS A 307 19.27 -11.44 0.00
C CYS A 307 20.00 -10.17 -0.49
N ILE A 308 20.69 -10.25 -1.63
CA ILE A 308 21.45 -9.12 -2.20
C ILE A 308 20.48 -8.02 -2.65
N VAL A 309 19.44 -8.39 -3.37
CA VAL A 309 18.43 -7.45 -3.89
C VAL A 309 17.67 -6.78 -2.75
N THR A 310 17.36 -7.51 -1.69
CA THR A 310 16.74 -6.95 -0.48
C THR A 310 17.71 -6.02 0.26
N ALA A 311 19.01 -6.38 0.34
CA ALA A 311 20.03 -5.52 0.94
C ALA A 311 20.15 -4.18 0.20
N LYS A 312 20.20 -4.20 -1.14
CA LYS A 312 20.24 -2.99 -1.98
C LYS A 312 18.99 -2.11 -1.79
N SER A 313 17.82 -2.71 -1.71
CA SER A 313 16.60 -1.97 -1.41
C SER A 313 16.64 -1.31 -0.03
N ASN A 314 17.10 -2.02 1.00
CA ASN A 314 17.25 -1.48 2.35
C ASN A 314 18.31 -0.36 2.40
N GLU A 315 19.43 -0.49 1.69
CA GLU A 315 20.45 0.53 1.54
C GLU A 315 19.86 1.81 0.91
N SER A 316 19.09 1.67 -0.17
CA SER A 316 18.45 2.81 -0.84
C SER A 316 17.41 3.51 0.03
N ILE A 317 16.67 2.77 0.87
CA ILE A 317 15.74 3.34 1.86
C ILE A 317 16.48 4.20 2.89
N LYS A 318 17.58 3.69 3.45
CA LYS A 318 18.42 4.43 4.39
C LYS A 318 19.02 5.68 3.72
N TYR A 319 19.47 5.56 2.48
CA TYR A 319 20.01 6.69 1.73
C TYR A 319 18.94 7.75 1.46
N ALA A 320 17.74 7.37 1.02
CA ALA A 320 16.64 8.33 0.84
C ALA A 320 16.29 9.06 2.14
N ALA A 321 16.23 8.36 3.26
CA ALA A 321 16.01 8.96 4.59
C ALA A 321 17.13 9.93 4.97
N SER A 322 18.40 9.61 4.69
CA SER A 322 19.54 10.51 4.95
C SER A 322 19.52 11.78 4.09
N LEU A 323 18.87 11.74 2.93
CA LEU A 323 18.60 12.91 2.08
C LEU A 323 17.41 13.75 2.59
N GLY A 324 16.70 13.32 3.64
CA GLY A 324 15.52 14.01 4.18
C GLY A 324 14.23 13.72 3.38
N MET A 325 14.22 12.67 2.56
CA MET A 325 13.02 12.20 1.87
C MET A 325 12.14 11.36 2.80
N ASN A 326 10.83 11.41 2.59
CA ASN A 326 9.94 10.44 3.21
C ASN A 326 10.14 9.07 2.56
N VAL A 327 10.15 8.02 3.35
CA VAL A 327 10.27 6.66 2.86
C VAL A 327 9.00 5.88 3.22
N MET A 328 8.41 5.23 2.23
CA MET A 328 7.31 4.32 2.47
C MET A 328 7.80 2.90 2.15
N PRO A 329 8.20 2.13 3.15
CA PRO A 329 8.48 0.72 2.93
C PRO A 329 7.17 0.05 2.51
N ILE A 330 7.13 -0.48 1.28
CA ILE A 330 5.95 -1.21 0.74
C ILE A 330 5.58 -2.42 1.60
N ASN A 331 6.50 -2.88 2.39
CA ASN A 331 6.28 -3.90 3.40
C ASN A 331 6.06 -3.28 4.79
N SER A 332 5.34 -2.15 4.91
CA SER A 332 4.75 -1.80 6.19
C SER A 332 3.79 -2.95 6.53
N ILE A 333 4.21 -3.78 7.46
CA ILE A 333 3.55 -5.06 7.76
C ILE A 333 2.20 -4.82 8.40
N ASP A 334 1.93 -3.61 8.89
CA ASP A 334 0.68 -3.28 9.57
C ASP A 334 -0.50 -3.13 8.58
N SER A 335 -0.80 -4.21 7.87
CA SER A 335 -1.97 -4.28 6.99
C SER A 335 -3.28 -4.49 7.76
N VAL A 336 -3.23 -4.76 9.05
CA VAL A 336 -4.42 -4.85 9.90
C VAL A 336 -4.94 -3.47 10.22
N ARG A 337 -4.08 -2.54 10.69
CA ARG A 337 -4.45 -1.16 11.03
C ARG A 337 -4.45 -0.22 9.84
N ASN A 338 -3.61 -0.53 8.82
CA ASN A 338 -3.49 0.24 7.59
C ASN A 338 -3.75 -0.68 6.37
N PRO A 339 -4.99 -1.14 6.18
CA PRO A 339 -5.32 -2.05 5.10
C PRO A 339 -5.04 -1.42 3.72
N CYS A 340 -4.83 -2.29 2.73
CA CYS A 340 -4.80 -1.84 1.35
C CYS A 340 -6.09 -1.08 1.00
N LYS A 341 -5.98 0.07 0.35
CA LYS A 341 -7.12 0.92 -0.05
C LYS A 341 -8.23 0.16 -0.79
N HIS A 342 -7.90 -0.93 -1.45
CA HIS A 342 -8.85 -1.77 -2.19
C HIS A 342 -9.52 -2.85 -1.33
N SER A 343 -9.09 -3.02 -0.09
CA SER A 343 -9.65 -4.01 0.84
C SER A 343 -10.80 -3.47 1.68
N TYR A 344 -10.97 -2.15 1.74
CA TYR A 344 -12.06 -1.54 2.52
C TYR A 344 -13.45 -1.92 1.96
N VAL A 345 -14.43 -2.03 2.86
CA VAL A 345 -15.85 -2.12 2.48
C VAL A 345 -16.21 -0.91 1.61
N ASN A 346 -15.84 0.28 2.06
CA ASN A 346 -16.03 1.55 1.36
C ASN A 346 -14.92 1.80 0.33
N ALA A 347 -14.77 0.89 -0.65
CA ALA A 347 -13.85 1.04 -1.76
C ALA A 347 -14.45 0.53 -3.07
N ALA A 348 -14.23 1.27 -4.15
CA ALA A 348 -14.62 0.88 -5.50
C ALA A 348 -13.58 1.37 -6.52
N SER A 349 -13.38 0.59 -7.57
CA SER A 349 -12.59 0.96 -8.75
C SER A 349 -13.51 0.94 -9.98
N ILE A 350 -13.77 2.12 -10.56
CA ILE A 350 -14.64 2.29 -11.73
C ILE A 350 -13.77 2.29 -12.97
N ASN A 351 -14.04 1.39 -13.88
CA ASN A 351 -13.34 1.31 -15.15
C ASN A 351 -14.03 2.19 -16.22
N TYR A 352 -13.32 2.50 -17.31
CA TYR A 352 -13.78 3.37 -18.39
C TYR A 352 -15.16 3.00 -18.97
N ASN A 353 -15.52 1.73 -18.92
CA ASN A 353 -16.80 1.18 -19.43
C ASN A 353 -17.89 1.04 -18.37
N GLY A 354 -17.65 1.51 -17.14
CA GLY A 354 -18.60 1.39 -16.02
C GLY A 354 -18.51 0.07 -15.26
N ASP A 355 -17.62 -0.85 -15.62
CA ASP A 355 -17.35 -2.04 -14.83
C ASP A 355 -16.71 -1.65 -13.49
N VAL A 356 -17.07 -2.36 -12.43
CA VAL A 356 -16.60 -2.08 -11.07
C VAL A 356 -15.80 -3.24 -10.52
N PHE A 357 -14.67 -2.89 -9.90
CA PHE A 357 -13.71 -3.82 -9.29
C PHE A 357 -13.41 -3.38 -7.86
N LYS A 358 -13.04 -4.33 -6.99
CA LYS A 358 -12.45 -4.01 -5.68
C LYS A 358 -10.94 -3.78 -5.81
N CYS A 359 -10.24 -4.62 -6.55
CA CYS A 359 -8.78 -4.54 -6.69
C CYS A 359 -8.38 -3.99 -8.06
N CYS A 360 -7.49 -2.99 -8.08
CA CYS A 360 -6.92 -2.47 -9.31
C CYS A 360 -5.59 -3.13 -9.72
N ALA A 361 -5.09 -4.10 -8.93
CA ALA A 361 -3.85 -4.81 -9.21
C ALA A 361 -4.08 -6.18 -9.88
N ARG A 362 -5.14 -6.30 -10.67
CA ARG A 362 -5.49 -7.47 -11.48
C ARG A 362 -6.02 -7.01 -12.84
N ALA A 363 -6.06 -7.93 -13.79
CA ALA A 363 -6.62 -7.66 -15.11
C ALA A 363 -8.10 -7.20 -15.00
N PHE A 364 -8.44 -6.13 -15.71
CA PHE A 364 -9.81 -5.61 -15.78
C PHE A 364 -10.61 -6.38 -16.84
N ASN A 365 -11.07 -7.57 -16.48
CA ASN A 365 -11.83 -8.50 -17.30
C ASN A 365 -13.09 -8.97 -16.57
N ASP A 366 -13.95 -9.73 -17.26
CA ASP A 366 -15.22 -10.21 -16.72
C ASP A 366 -15.05 -11.13 -15.49
N ASP A 367 -13.96 -11.89 -15.42
CA ASP A 367 -13.68 -12.81 -14.30
C ASP A 367 -13.42 -12.04 -13.01
N ASN A 368 -12.77 -10.89 -13.12
CA ASN A 368 -12.44 -10.04 -11.99
C ASN A 368 -13.49 -8.96 -11.71
N ARG A 369 -14.45 -8.75 -12.63
CA ARG A 369 -15.52 -7.77 -12.44
C ARG A 369 -16.42 -8.16 -11.27
N GLU A 370 -16.65 -7.22 -10.36
CA GLU A 370 -17.38 -7.42 -9.12
C GLU A 370 -18.66 -6.59 -9.02
N GLY A 371 -18.89 -5.69 -9.97
CA GLY A 371 -20.09 -4.87 -10.04
C GLY A 371 -20.20 -4.10 -11.35
N ILE A 372 -21.26 -3.30 -11.45
CA ILE A 372 -21.53 -2.40 -12.58
C ILE A 372 -22.02 -1.07 -12.02
N LEU A 373 -21.47 0.04 -12.52
CA LEU A 373 -21.96 1.39 -12.27
C LEU A 373 -23.24 1.63 -13.06
N LYS A 374 -24.32 1.98 -12.37
CA LYS A 374 -25.60 2.32 -12.99
C LYS A 374 -25.65 3.79 -13.41
N THR A 375 -26.57 4.12 -14.29
CA THR A 375 -26.76 5.48 -14.81
C THR A 375 -27.18 6.50 -13.73
N ASP A 376 -27.81 6.03 -12.64
CA ASP A 376 -28.18 6.83 -11.49
C ASP A 376 -27.02 7.07 -10.50
N GLY A 377 -25.85 6.54 -10.77
CA GLY A 377 -24.66 6.64 -9.91
C GLY A 377 -24.57 5.58 -8.83
N THR A 378 -25.50 4.66 -8.74
CA THR A 378 -25.39 3.53 -7.80
C THR A 378 -24.51 2.41 -8.36
N ILE A 379 -23.91 1.61 -7.46
CA ILE A 379 -23.15 0.41 -7.87
C ILE A 379 -24.03 -0.81 -7.60
N GLU A 380 -24.30 -1.59 -8.66
CA GLU A 380 -24.86 -2.93 -8.51
C GLU A 380 -23.72 -3.92 -8.33
N TRP A 381 -23.49 -4.35 -7.08
CA TRP A 381 -22.50 -5.33 -6.74
C TRP A 381 -22.98 -6.75 -7.03
N LYS A 382 -22.07 -7.64 -7.45
CA LYS A 382 -22.31 -9.09 -7.41
C LYS A 382 -22.58 -9.50 -5.95
N ALA A 383 -23.41 -10.51 -5.76
CA ALA A 383 -23.69 -11.06 -4.44
C ALA A 383 -22.40 -11.39 -3.68
N ASP A 384 -22.42 -11.19 -2.38
CA ASP A 384 -21.35 -11.54 -1.45
C ASP A 384 -20.00 -10.86 -1.63
N ILE A 385 -19.96 -9.69 -2.33
CA ILE A 385 -18.70 -8.98 -2.57
C ILE A 385 -17.91 -8.70 -1.29
N ASN A 386 -18.58 -8.42 -0.18
CA ASN A 386 -17.95 -8.12 1.10
C ASN A 386 -17.81 -9.35 2.01
N SER A 387 -18.42 -10.50 1.70
CA SER A 387 -18.36 -11.70 2.54
C SER A 387 -16.92 -12.14 2.81
N ARG A 388 -16.03 -12.03 1.81
CA ARG A 388 -14.59 -12.31 1.95
C ARG A 388 -13.86 -11.38 2.92
N ILE A 389 -14.38 -10.16 3.15
CA ILE A 389 -13.80 -9.18 4.09
C ILE A 389 -14.12 -9.60 5.51
N PHE A 390 -15.37 -10.00 5.76
CA PHE A 390 -15.86 -10.37 7.08
C PHE A 390 -15.53 -11.81 7.49
N ARG A 391 -15.11 -12.65 6.53
CA ARG A 391 -14.68 -14.01 6.83
C ARG A 391 -13.39 -13.99 7.64
N LYS A 392 -13.38 -14.75 8.76
CA LYS A 392 -12.17 -14.91 9.60
C LYS A 392 -11.04 -15.56 8.79
N ARG A 393 -9.85 -14.99 8.86
CA ARG A 393 -8.67 -15.52 8.17
C ARG A 393 -8.26 -16.88 8.72
N THR A 394 -8.38 -17.04 10.01
CA THR A 394 -8.04 -18.26 10.73
C THR A 394 -8.94 -19.45 10.39
N ASP A 395 -10.10 -19.24 9.77
CA ASP A 395 -10.99 -20.33 9.36
C ASP A 395 -10.48 -21.09 8.12
N PHE A 396 -9.68 -20.45 7.27
CA PHE A 396 -9.18 -21.05 6.04
C PHE A 396 -7.66 -20.94 5.82
N ASN A 397 -6.96 -20.20 6.70
CA ASN A 397 -5.50 -20.15 6.73
C ASN A 397 -5.03 -20.50 8.15
N HIS A 398 -4.92 -21.81 8.41
CA HIS A 398 -4.67 -22.33 9.76
C HIS A 398 -3.33 -21.87 10.35
N VAL A 399 -2.32 -21.66 9.51
CA VAL A 399 -1.01 -21.15 9.96
C VAL A 399 -1.09 -19.78 10.61
N CYS A 400 -2.13 -18.98 10.33
CA CYS A 400 -2.32 -17.68 10.96
C CYS A 400 -2.67 -17.79 12.44
N LYS A 401 -3.24 -18.90 12.90
CA LYS A 401 -3.60 -19.10 14.33
C LYS A 401 -2.39 -19.03 15.24
N GLU A 402 -1.26 -19.59 14.79
CA GLU A 402 -0.02 -19.65 15.57
C GLU A 402 1.02 -18.60 15.15
N CYS A 403 0.65 -17.69 14.23
CA CYS A 403 1.61 -16.77 13.63
C CYS A 403 1.81 -15.52 14.48
N ILE A 404 3.04 -15.26 14.89
CA ILE A 404 3.45 -14.05 15.63
C ILE A 404 3.18 -12.74 14.86
N LEU A 405 3.10 -12.80 13.52
CA LEU A 405 2.82 -11.64 12.68
C LEU A 405 1.33 -11.43 12.40
N PHE A 406 0.45 -12.31 12.86
CA PHE A 406 -0.98 -12.19 12.55
C PHE A 406 -1.57 -10.82 12.92
N PRO A 407 -1.24 -10.20 14.11
CA PRO A 407 -1.76 -8.89 14.48
C PRO A 407 -1.39 -7.74 13.55
N VAL A 408 -0.30 -7.86 12.80
CA VAL A 408 0.17 -6.83 11.86
C VAL A 408 -0.02 -7.22 10.39
N CYS A 409 0.02 -8.52 10.06
CA CYS A 409 -0.15 -9.05 8.72
C CYS A 409 -1.62 -9.25 8.32
N GLY A 410 -2.48 -9.64 9.27
CA GLY A 410 -3.90 -9.93 9.02
C GLY A 410 -4.16 -11.08 8.05
N GLY A 411 -3.17 -11.99 7.87
CA GLY A 411 -3.28 -13.12 6.95
C GLY A 411 -3.05 -12.77 5.47
N GLY A 412 -2.52 -11.59 5.17
CA GLY A 412 -2.12 -11.22 3.81
C GLY A 412 -3.21 -10.61 2.93
N CYS A 413 -2.96 -10.56 1.62
CA CYS A 413 -3.81 -9.88 0.65
C CYS A 413 -5.13 -10.63 0.39
N VAL A 414 -6.26 -9.94 0.51
CA VAL A 414 -7.60 -10.50 0.23
C VAL A 414 -7.71 -11.03 -1.20
N GLN A 415 -7.13 -10.34 -2.16
CA GLN A 415 -7.18 -10.73 -3.56
C GLN A 415 -6.34 -11.98 -3.83
N THR A 416 -5.19 -12.13 -3.17
CA THR A 416 -4.34 -13.31 -3.32
C THR A 416 -5.08 -14.59 -2.89
N PHE A 417 -5.88 -14.52 -1.82
CA PHE A 417 -6.72 -15.67 -1.42
C PHE A 417 -7.78 -16.02 -2.46
N LYS A 418 -8.34 -15.01 -3.16
CA LYS A 418 -9.27 -15.26 -4.26
C LYS A 418 -8.57 -15.96 -5.42
N ASP A 419 -7.32 -15.55 -5.73
CA ASP A 419 -6.58 -16.05 -6.89
C ASP A 419 -6.10 -17.50 -6.70
N PHE A 420 -5.62 -17.86 -5.52
CA PHE A 420 -4.97 -19.14 -5.28
C PHE A 420 -5.91 -20.20 -4.66
N ASN A 421 -6.98 -19.77 -3.99
CA ASN A 421 -7.91 -20.66 -3.25
C ASN A 421 -7.22 -21.68 -2.33
N GLU A 422 -6.02 -21.34 -1.83
CA GLU A 422 -5.14 -22.17 -1.00
C GLU A 422 -4.62 -21.38 0.18
N GLU A 423 -4.05 -22.07 1.18
CA GLU A 423 -3.28 -21.42 2.23
C GLU A 423 -2.13 -20.60 1.66
N TYR A 424 -2.07 -19.35 2.04
CA TYR A 424 -1.06 -18.41 1.53
C TYR A 424 -0.35 -17.69 2.65
N CYS A 425 0.97 -17.63 2.59
CA CYS A 425 1.78 -16.84 3.51
C CYS A 425 2.74 -15.93 2.74
N LEU A 426 2.65 -14.62 3.00
CA LEU A 426 3.56 -13.63 2.42
C LEU A 426 5.03 -13.91 2.77
N TYR A 427 5.29 -14.54 3.92
CA TYR A 427 6.61 -14.92 4.43
C TYR A 427 6.95 -16.40 4.14
N ARG A 428 6.21 -17.06 3.24
CA ARG A 428 6.46 -18.45 2.80
C ARG A 428 6.56 -19.44 3.97
N PHE A 429 5.83 -19.19 5.07
CA PHE A 429 5.85 -19.98 6.31
C PHE A 429 7.22 -20.05 7.01
N ASP A 430 8.16 -19.18 6.65
CA ASP A 430 9.52 -19.17 7.19
C ASP A 430 9.65 -18.28 8.43
N GLU A 431 9.97 -18.88 9.56
CA GLU A 431 10.07 -18.20 10.88
C GLU A 431 11.20 -17.16 10.92
N LYS A 432 12.32 -17.41 10.21
CA LYS A 432 13.42 -16.44 10.13
C LYS A 432 12.97 -15.18 9.40
N SER A 433 12.25 -15.32 8.30
CA SER A 433 11.68 -14.19 7.56
C SER A 433 10.66 -13.42 8.40
N LYS A 434 9.86 -14.10 9.24
CA LYS A 434 8.93 -13.46 10.17
C LYS A 434 9.67 -12.66 11.24
N LEU A 435 10.73 -13.21 11.84
CA LEU A 435 11.55 -12.50 12.81
C LEU A 435 12.24 -11.27 12.21
N GLU A 436 12.78 -11.37 11.01
CA GLU A 436 13.38 -10.21 10.31
C GLU A 436 12.32 -9.13 10.00
N ALA A 437 11.08 -9.53 9.76
CA ALA A 437 9.97 -8.61 9.60
C ALA A 437 9.66 -7.86 10.93
N VAL A 438 9.68 -8.55 12.07
CA VAL A 438 9.52 -7.92 13.40
C VAL A 438 10.64 -6.93 13.69
N LYS A 439 11.92 -7.31 13.47
CA LYS A 439 13.07 -6.40 13.65
C LYS A 439 12.94 -5.13 12.81
N ARG A 440 12.41 -5.24 11.61
CA ARG A 440 12.15 -4.10 10.72
C ARG A 440 11.05 -3.19 11.27
N LEU A 441 9.96 -3.76 11.81
CA LEU A 441 8.90 -2.97 12.47
C LEU A 441 9.47 -2.15 13.63
N VAL A 442 10.25 -2.78 14.52
CA VAL A 442 10.87 -2.10 15.65
C VAL A 442 11.82 -0.99 15.21
N SER A 443 12.58 -1.19 14.12
CA SER A 443 13.48 -0.15 13.61
C SER A 443 12.74 1.08 13.07
N LEU A 444 11.56 0.90 12.52
CA LEU A 444 10.73 1.98 11.98
C LEU A 444 9.99 2.77 13.09
N THR A 445 9.70 2.16 14.23
CA THR A 445 9.08 2.87 15.37
C THR A 445 10.06 3.74 16.16
N LYS A 446 11.37 3.58 15.93
CA LYS A 446 12.43 4.39 16.56
C LYS A 446 12.91 5.58 15.72
N MET A 447 12.40 5.72 14.50
CA MET A 447 12.61 6.87 13.61
C MET A 447 11.45 7.87 13.74
#